data_afb304754ecde38fa1634b0a2149b815
#
_entry.id   afb304754ecde38fa1634b0a2149b815
#
_cell.length_a   1.000
_cell.length_b   1.000
_cell.length_c   1.000
_cell.angle_alpha   90.00
_cell.angle_beta   90.00
_cell.angle_gamma   90.00
#
_symmetry.space_group_name_H-M   'P 1'
#
loop_
_entity.id
_entity.type
_entity.pdbx_description
1 polymer ?
#
loop_
_entity_poly.entity_id
_entity_poly.type
_entity_poly.pdbx_seq_one_letter_code
_entity_poly.pdbx_strand_id
1 'polypeptide(L)'
;MVTRSPPTEKQSSQADEGGLQVALDALADPVRRSIIRQLEARPDWSMSCGSFDLPVSKATSSHHFAVLREAGLLEQREDGTRRFNRLRRPEFDARFPGLLDVVLREG
;
A
#
# COMPACT_ATOMS: atom_id res chain seq x y z
N MET A 1 20.27 -9.56 -26.88
CA MET A 1 20.11 -9.53 -26.43
C MET A 1 19.79 -9.43 -25.57
N VAL A 2 19.41 -9.34 -25.37
CA VAL A 2 19.13 -9.19 -24.65
C VAL A 2 18.98 -9.20 -23.76
N THR A 3 18.86 -9.16 -23.55
CA THR A 3 18.67 -9.15 -22.79
C THR A 3 18.68 -9.21 -21.87
N ARG A 4 18.67 -9.10 -21.64
CA ARG A 4 18.60 -9.13 -20.76
C ARG A 4 18.82 -9.32 -19.82
N SER A 5 18.95 -9.29 -19.64
CA SER A 5 19.16 -9.55 -18.69
C SER A 5 19.04 -9.69 -17.86
N PRO A 6 18.89 -9.56 -17.87
CA PRO A 6 18.57 -9.60 -16.76
C PRO A 6 18.63 -9.87 -15.55
N PRO A 7 18.78 -10.36 -15.23
CA PRO A 7 18.58 -10.94 -13.93
C PRO A 7 19.40 -10.32 -12.87
N THR A 8 20.55 -9.95 -13.21
CA THR A 8 21.39 -9.36 -12.21
C THR A 8 20.84 -8.09 -11.70
N GLU A 9 20.29 -7.33 -12.56
CA GLU A 9 19.77 -6.12 -12.06
C GLU A 9 18.60 -6.32 -11.17
N LYS A 10 18.03 -7.46 -11.18
CA LYS A 10 16.96 -7.71 -10.27
C LYS A 10 17.35 -7.57 -8.86
N GLN A 11 18.50 -8.08 -8.49
CA GLN A 11 18.87 -7.97 -7.14
C GLN A 11 19.19 -6.59 -6.74
N SER A 12 20.01 -5.94 -7.53
CA SER A 12 20.51 -4.66 -7.13
C SER A 12 19.43 -3.63 -7.08
N SER A 13 18.50 -3.71 -7.99
CA SER A 13 17.48 -2.70 -8.07
C SER A 13 16.16 -3.16 -7.52
N GLN A 14 16.21 -4.21 -6.74
CA GLN A 14 15.02 -4.79 -6.24
C GLN A 14 14.13 -3.82 -5.55
N ALA A 15 14.70 -2.93 -4.77
CA ALA A 15 13.93 -1.95 -4.06
C ALA A 15 13.18 -1.06 -5.02
N ASP A 16 13.78 -0.71 -6.16
CA ASP A 16 13.14 0.18 -7.10
C ASP A 16 12.23 -0.54 -8.06
N GLU A 17 12.74 -1.58 -8.67
CA GLU A 17 11.96 -2.31 -9.64
C GLU A 17 10.83 -3.05 -9.01
N GLY A 18 11.13 -3.73 -7.92
CA GLY A 18 10.12 -4.40 -7.18
C GLY A 18 9.11 -3.41 -6.67
N GLY A 19 9.57 -2.21 -6.41
CA GLY A 19 8.71 -1.17 -5.89
C GLY A 19 7.52 -0.86 -6.77
N LEU A 20 7.74 -0.68 -8.06
CA LEU A 20 6.62 -0.36 -8.95
C LEU A 20 5.67 -1.55 -9.09
N GLN A 21 6.20 -2.74 -9.30
CA GLN A 21 5.34 -3.91 -9.43
C GLN A 21 4.56 -4.17 -8.14
N VAL A 22 5.24 -4.06 -7.01
CA VAL A 22 4.59 -4.25 -5.71
C VAL A 22 3.51 -3.19 -5.49
N ALA A 23 3.79 -1.95 -5.88
CA ALA A 23 2.80 -0.88 -5.76
C ALA A 23 1.59 -1.14 -6.64
N LEU A 24 1.81 -1.54 -7.88
CA LEU A 24 0.72 -1.82 -8.80
C LEU A 24 -0.11 -3.00 -8.33
N ASP A 25 0.55 -4.05 -7.85
CA ASP A 25 -0.17 -5.21 -7.32
C ASP A 25 -1.02 -4.83 -6.12
N ALA A 26 -0.46 -4.03 -5.23
CA ALA A 26 -1.20 -3.60 -4.05
C ALA A 26 -2.43 -2.80 -4.43
N LEU A 27 -2.32 -1.96 -5.44
CA LEU A 27 -3.42 -1.10 -5.87
C LEU A 27 -4.41 -1.79 -6.79
N ALA A 28 -4.10 -3.01 -7.24
CA ALA A 28 -4.99 -3.72 -8.15
C ALA A 28 -6.24 -4.27 -7.47
N ASP A 29 -6.23 -4.39 -6.16
CA ASP A 29 -7.33 -5.01 -5.43
C ASP A 29 -8.29 -3.94 -4.92
N PRO A 30 -9.60 -4.07 -5.21
CA PRO A 30 -10.57 -3.03 -4.81
C PRO A 30 -10.72 -2.88 -3.30
N VAL A 31 -10.53 -3.96 -2.53
CA VAL A 31 -10.61 -3.85 -1.08
C VAL A 31 -9.45 -3.01 -0.56
N ARG A 32 -8.27 -3.22 -1.11
CA ARG A 32 -7.11 -2.43 -0.71
C ARG A 32 -7.27 -0.97 -1.11
N ARG A 33 -7.85 -0.69 -2.27
CA ARG A 33 -8.15 0.69 -2.64
C ARG A 33 -9.14 1.33 -1.68
N SER A 34 -10.08 0.53 -1.18
CA SER A 34 -11.03 1.03 -0.18
C SER A 34 -10.33 1.42 1.12
N ILE A 35 -9.35 0.62 1.55
CA ILE A 35 -8.56 0.95 2.74
C ILE A 35 -7.87 2.30 2.55
N ILE A 36 -7.27 2.49 1.38
CA ILE A 36 -6.57 3.74 1.09
C ILE A 36 -7.54 4.93 1.11
N ARG A 37 -8.71 4.76 0.52
CA ARG A 37 -9.70 5.84 0.52
C ARG A 37 -10.16 6.20 1.91
N GLN A 38 -10.39 5.21 2.75
CA GLN A 38 -10.83 5.48 4.11
C GLN A 38 -9.75 6.22 4.89
N LEU A 39 -8.48 5.84 4.68
CA LEU A 39 -7.37 6.54 5.32
C LEU A 39 -7.22 7.95 4.80
N GLU A 40 -7.40 8.13 3.51
CA GLU A 40 -7.26 9.45 2.91
C GLU A 40 -8.27 10.44 3.49
N ALA A 41 -9.43 9.95 3.89
CA ALA A 41 -10.49 10.78 4.41
C ALA A 41 -10.34 11.13 5.89
N ARG A 42 -9.31 10.62 6.55
CA ARG A 42 -9.13 10.77 7.99
C ARG A 42 -7.74 11.26 8.32
N PRO A 43 -7.58 11.90 9.48
CA PRO A 43 -6.24 12.28 9.93
C PRO A 43 -5.36 11.05 10.13
N ASP A 44 -4.06 11.26 10.01
CA ASP A 44 -3.08 10.20 10.25
C ASP A 44 -3.27 9.62 11.64
N TRP A 45 -3.10 8.32 11.73
CA TRP A 45 -3.14 7.59 13.00
C TRP A 45 -4.49 7.60 13.68
N SER A 46 -5.55 7.95 12.97
CA SER A 46 -6.88 7.99 13.58
C SER A 46 -7.67 6.70 13.39
N MET A 47 -7.21 5.80 12.51
CA MET A 47 -7.94 4.57 12.22
C MET A 47 -7.14 3.34 12.64
N SER A 48 -7.73 2.54 13.53
CA SER A 48 -7.15 1.24 13.86
C SER A 48 -7.56 0.22 12.82
N CYS A 49 -6.82 -0.90 12.74
CA CYS A 49 -7.12 -1.93 11.76
C CYS A 49 -8.53 -2.46 11.88
N GLY A 50 -9.08 -2.50 13.08
CA GLY A 50 -10.43 -3.00 13.29
C GLY A 50 -11.54 -2.01 12.97
N SER A 51 -11.20 -0.76 12.68
CA SER A 51 -12.22 0.26 12.45
C SER A 51 -12.57 0.44 10.98
N PHE A 52 -11.93 -0.29 10.09
CA PHE A 52 -12.22 -0.18 8.66
C PHE A 52 -13.47 -0.97 8.30
N ASP A 53 -14.25 -0.42 7.40
CA ASP A 53 -15.45 -1.08 6.89
C ASP A 53 -15.06 -1.87 5.64
N LEU A 54 -14.87 -3.17 5.79
CA LEU A 54 -14.39 -4.01 4.71
C LEU A 54 -15.28 -5.24 4.55
N PRO A 55 -15.56 -5.65 3.31
CA PRO A 55 -16.45 -6.79 3.06
C PRO A 55 -15.72 -8.13 3.07
N VAL A 56 -14.72 -8.28 3.92
CA VAL A 56 -13.90 -9.49 3.96
C VAL A 56 -13.63 -9.87 5.41
N SER A 57 -13.18 -11.10 5.61
CA SER A 57 -12.87 -11.60 6.94
C SER A 57 -11.67 -10.87 7.54
N LYS A 58 -11.53 -11.03 8.85
CA LYS A 58 -10.42 -10.43 9.57
C LYS A 58 -9.08 -10.95 9.06
N ALA A 59 -9.01 -12.24 8.78
CA ALA A 59 -7.77 -12.83 8.29
C ALA A 59 -7.40 -12.25 6.91
N THR A 60 -8.38 -12.10 6.04
CA THR A 60 -8.16 -11.52 4.72
C THR A 60 -7.78 -10.05 4.85
N SER A 61 -8.41 -9.33 5.78
CA SER A 61 -8.05 -7.93 6.03
C SER A 61 -6.60 -7.82 6.45
N SER A 62 -6.14 -8.69 7.35
CA SER A 62 -4.75 -8.66 7.79
C SER A 62 -3.79 -8.84 6.62
N HIS A 63 -4.13 -9.70 5.69
CA HIS A 63 -3.33 -9.90 4.50
C HIS A 63 -3.27 -8.61 3.66
N HIS A 64 -4.40 -7.95 3.49
CA HIS A 64 -4.44 -6.70 2.73
C HIS A 64 -3.60 -5.61 3.38
N PHE A 65 -3.66 -5.50 4.71
CA PHE A 65 -2.82 -4.53 5.41
C PHE A 65 -1.33 -4.85 5.21
N ALA A 66 -0.96 -6.12 5.24
CA ALA A 66 0.43 -6.51 5.03
C ALA A 66 0.90 -6.14 3.62
N VAL A 67 0.06 -6.38 2.61
CA VAL A 67 0.40 -6.05 1.23
C VAL A 67 0.62 -4.54 1.09
N LEU A 68 -0.26 -3.75 1.68
CA LEU A 68 -0.15 -2.28 1.61
C LEU A 68 1.10 -1.79 2.32
N ARG A 69 1.44 -2.40 3.45
CA ARG A 69 2.62 -2.03 4.22
C ARG A 69 3.88 -2.32 3.41
N GLU A 70 3.94 -3.49 2.78
CA GLU A 70 5.09 -3.88 1.98
C GLU A 70 5.25 -3.01 0.73
N ALA A 71 4.16 -2.47 0.23
CA ALA A 71 4.19 -1.61 -0.93
C ALA A 71 4.58 -0.17 -0.59
N GLY A 72 4.79 0.13 0.68
CA GLY A 72 5.14 1.48 1.08
C GLY A 72 3.97 2.45 1.11
N LEU A 73 2.76 1.92 1.11
CA LEU A 73 1.55 2.75 1.13
C LEU A 73 1.06 3.00 2.56
N LEU A 74 1.45 2.15 3.47
CA LEU A 74 0.87 2.14 4.80
C LEU A 74 1.94 1.99 5.85
N GLU A 75 1.81 2.75 6.92
CA GLU A 75 2.63 2.61 8.11
C GLU A 75 1.71 2.27 9.26
N GLN A 76 2.14 1.35 10.13
CA GLN A 76 1.35 0.92 11.27
C GLN A 76 2.11 1.15 12.56
N ARG A 77 1.38 1.48 13.60
CA ARG A 77 1.94 1.74 14.91
C ARG A 77 1.06 1.07 15.95
N GLU A 78 1.66 0.32 16.85
CA GLU A 78 0.91 -0.36 17.91
C GLU A 78 0.75 0.56 19.10
N ASP A 79 -0.44 0.53 19.69
CA ASP A 79 -0.74 1.26 20.91
C ASP A 79 -1.68 0.37 21.73
N GLY A 80 -1.11 -0.29 22.74
CA GLY A 80 -1.86 -1.25 23.50
C GLY A 80 -2.21 -2.47 22.65
N THR A 81 -3.48 -2.81 22.58
CA THR A 81 -3.93 -3.94 21.77
C THR A 81 -4.36 -3.53 20.39
N ARG A 82 -4.23 -2.24 20.05
CA ARG A 82 -4.67 -1.73 18.77
C ARG A 82 -3.49 -1.40 17.89
N ARG A 83 -3.74 -1.47 16.60
CA ARG A 83 -2.74 -1.11 15.61
C ARG A 83 -3.33 -0.01 14.74
N PHE A 84 -2.73 1.16 14.81
CA PHE A 84 -3.20 2.34 14.09
C PHE A 84 -2.43 2.52 12.80
N ASN A 85 -3.03 3.23 11.85
CA ASN A 85 -2.54 3.31 10.50
C ASN A 85 -2.35 4.73 10.02
N ARG A 86 -1.35 4.93 9.17
CA ARG A 86 -1.11 6.18 8.47
C ARG A 86 -0.89 5.86 6.99
N LEU A 87 -1.57 6.57 6.11
CA LEU A 87 -1.30 6.48 4.68
C LEU A 87 -0.01 7.26 4.42
N ARG A 88 0.95 6.61 3.80
CA ARG A 88 2.24 7.23 3.51
C ARG A 88 2.16 8.02 2.20
N ARG A 89 1.22 8.94 2.15
CA ARG A 89 0.93 9.71 0.94
C ARG A 89 2.12 10.50 0.44
N PRO A 90 2.79 11.30 1.28
CA PRO A 90 3.93 12.07 0.80
C PRO A 90 5.06 11.19 0.27
N GLU A 91 5.35 10.10 0.98
CA GLU A 91 6.41 9.20 0.59
C GLU A 91 6.09 8.48 -0.70
N PHE A 92 4.85 8.01 -0.83
CA PHE A 92 4.45 7.28 -2.03
C PHE A 92 4.40 8.21 -3.24
N ASP A 93 3.88 9.42 -3.06
CA ASP A 93 3.79 10.39 -4.16
C ASP A 93 5.18 10.82 -4.63
N ALA A 94 6.15 10.85 -3.72
CA ALA A 94 7.52 11.20 -4.10
C ALA A 94 8.11 10.15 -5.02
N ARG A 95 7.76 8.88 -4.82
CA ARG A 95 8.26 7.79 -5.65
C ARG A 95 7.45 7.61 -6.93
N PHE A 96 6.13 7.75 -6.83
CA PHE A 96 5.23 7.49 -7.95
C PHE A 96 4.28 8.68 -8.12
N PRO A 97 4.79 9.80 -8.64
CA PRO A 97 3.97 11.03 -8.73
C PRO A 97 2.71 10.80 -9.56
N GLY A 98 1.58 11.16 -9.00
CA GLY A 98 0.30 11.08 -9.70
C GLY A 98 -0.38 9.72 -9.67
N LEU A 99 0.31 8.67 -9.26
CA LEU A 99 -0.28 7.33 -9.30
C LEU A 99 -1.48 7.20 -8.36
N LEU A 100 -1.32 7.62 -7.11
CA LEU A 100 -2.43 7.55 -6.17
C LEU A 100 -3.60 8.45 -6.58
N ASP A 101 -3.30 9.60 -7.13
CA ASP A 101 -4.36 10.49 -7.60
C ASP A 101 -5.23 9.81 -8.64
N VAL A 102 -4.60 9.14 -9.60
CA VAL A 102 -5.34 8.43 -10.62
C VAL A 102 -6.17 7.30 -10.01
N VAL A 103 -5.54 6.51 -9.16
CA VAL A 103 -6.20 5.36 -8.55
C VAL A 103 -7.41 5.79 -7.72
N LEU A 104 -7.25 6.83 -6.92
CA LEU A 104 -8.32 7.26 -6.04
C LEU A 104 -9.44 7.96 -6.81
N ARG A 105 -9.09 8.59 -7.93
CA ARG A 105 -10.10 9.26 -8.75
C ARG A 105 -10.89 8.27 -9.59
N GLU A 106 -10.22 7.30 -10.16
CA GLU A 106 -10.86 6.39 -11.10
C GLU A 106 -11.38 5.12 -10.47
N GLY A 107 -10.73 4.68 -9.45
CA GLY A 107 -11.06 3.42 -8.85
C GLY A 107 -12.07 3.50 -7.76
#